data_4938f997b2e3b7cbef6c9ec00cbb21f4
#
_entry.id   4938f997b2e3b7cbef6c9ec00cbb21f4
#
_cell.length_a   1.000
_cell.length_b   1.000
_cell.length_c   1.000
_cell.angle_alpha   90.00
_cell.angle_beta   90.00
_cell.angle_gamma   90.00
#
_symmetry.space_group_name_H-M   'P 1'
#
loop_
_entity.id
_entity.type
_entity.pdbx_description
1 polymer ?
#
loop_
_entity_poly.entity_id
_entity_poly.type
_entity_poly.pdbx_seq_one_letter_code
_entity_poly.pdbx_strand_id
1 'polypeptide(L)'
;MRIISAYAPQVGCTSEEKSSFYEDLEQYVHTIGDEEVLLLGGDLNGHVGEEREGFNRWHGGYGYGMRNEEGQRILEFAAVSDLIIANTQFRKRKSHLVTFASGGREAQIDFWMLRRRDRNILVDAKVIPSDHVAAQHHLLVMALKISSPRKTRPRTDTLRIKWWKLREQKDNVLPTLLSCLTPLDERTIEEQWNIITKTMKDSVVGILGKTSPGKTKIEKATWWWNEEVQSIIAQKKSMYKRWMHTHYAEDRDAYLAAKREAKKAVAIAKSKHYRELYDTLNTSEGEKLLYRLAKARHRSXSLR
;
A
#
# COMPACT_ATOMS: atom_id res chain seq x y z
N MET A 1 -7.09 8.85 10.66
CA MET A 1 -7.54 7.50 10.22
C MET A 1 -6.65 6.47 10.88
N ARG A 2 -7.23 5.46 11.49
CA ARG A 2 -6.55 4.35 12.18
C ARG A 2 -6.85 3.05 11.45
N ILE A 3 -5.85 2.24 11.21
CA ILE A 3 -6.01 0.92 10.57
C ILE A 3 -5.48 -0.12 11.56
N ILE A 4 -6.31 -1.10 11.89
CA ILE A 4 -5.97 -2.24 12.74
C ILE A 4 -5.90 -3.48 11.86
N SER A 5 -4.84 -4.28 12.02
CA SER A 5 -4.75 -5.63 11.46
C SER A 5 -4.92 -6.62 12.61
N ALA A 6 -5.93 -7.47 12.53
CA ALA A 6 -6.29 -8.43 13.58
C ALA A 6 -6.15 -9.87 13.07
N TYR A 7 -5.72 -10.77 13.95
CA TYR A 7 -5.66 -12.20 13.68
C TYR A 7 -6.24 -12.94 14.90
N ALA A 8 -7.46 -13.41 14.76
CA ALA A 8 -8.18 -14.02 15.89
C ALA A 8 -7.71 -15.47 16.15
N PRO A 9 -7.86 -15.96 17.40
CA PRO A 9 -7.54 -17.34 17.74
C PRO A 9 -8.29 -18.33 16.86
N GLN A 10 -7.59 -19.40 16.48
CA GLN A 10 -8.13 -20.46 15.62
C GLN A 10 -9.13 -21.38 16.37
N VAL A 11 -9.81 -22.24 15.61
CA VAL A 11 -10.83 -23.17 16.11
C VAL A 11 -10.32 -24.03 17.28
N GLY A 12 -9.03 -24.41 17.28
CA GLY A 12 -8.43 -25.21 18.35
C GLY A 12 -8.12 -24.50 19.66
N CYS A 13 -8.25 -23.17 19.70
CA CYS A 13 -8.01 -22.39 20.91
C CYS A 13 -9.19 -22.48 21.88
N THR A 14 -8.93 -22.27 23.18
CA THR A 14 -9.96 -22.34 24.22
C THR A 14 -10.96 -21.18 24.10
N SER A 15 -12.12 -21.34 24.71
CA SER A 15 -13.15 -20.31 24.77
C SER A 15 -12.63 -19.05 25.50
N GLU A 16 -11.82 -19.23 26.52
CA GLU A 16 -11.19 -18.17 27.31
C GLU A 16 -10.23 -17.34 26.46
N GLU A 17 -9.37 -17.98 25.68
CA GLU A 17 -8.44 -17.30 24.76
C GLU A 17 -9.19 -16.47 23.72
N LYS A 18 -10.28 -17.02 23.19
CA LYS A 18 -11.14 -16.33 22.22
C LYS A 18 -11.82 -15.13 22.84
N SER A 19 -12.34 -15.27 24.05
CA SER A 19 -13.01 -14.17 24.78
C SER A 19 -12.00 -13.04 25.11
N SER A 20 -10.84 -13.41 25.66
CA SER A 20 -9.77 -12.45 25.98
C SER A 20 -9.35 -11.64 24.75
N PHE A 21 -9.22 -12.31 23.59
CA PHE A 21 -8.87 -11.62 22.33
C PHE A 21 -9.90 -10.53 21.96
N TYR A 22 -11.20 -10.84 22.04
CA TYR A 22 -12.23 -9.87 21.68
C TYR A 22 -12.36 -8.76 22.73
N GLU A 23 -12.15 -9.06 24.01
CA GLU A 23 -12.12 -8.06 25.08
C GLU A 23 -10.96 -7.07 24.89
N ASP A 24 -9.76 -7.56 24.61
CA ASP A 24 -8.59 -6.73 24.34
C ASP A 24 -8.79 -5.85 23.09
N LEU A 25 -9.35 -6.44 22.04
CA LEU A 25 -9.62 -5.73 20.77
C LEU A 25 -10.68 -4.64 20.97
N GLU A 26 -11.73 -4.94 21.72
CA GLU A 26 -12.80 -3.99 22.07
C GLU A 26 -12.24 -2.83 22.90
N GLN A 27 -11.47 -3.15 23.93
CA GLN A 27 -10.82 -2.14 24.76
C GLN A 27 -9.95 -1.21 23.93
N TYR A 28 -9.15 -1.78 23.02
CA TYR A 28 -8.31 -0.99 22.11
C TYR A 28 -9.16 -0.10 21.18
N VAL A 29 -10.22 -0.65 20.59
CA VAL A 29 -11.13 0.10 19.69
C VAL A 29 -11.75 1.29 20.44
N HIS A 30 -12.10 1.13 21.72
CA HIS A 30 -12.67 2.20 22.53
C HIS A 30 -11.66 3.32 22.87
N THR A 31 -10.35 3.06 22.79
CA THR A 31 -9.35 4.14 22.97
C THR A 31 -9.26 5.08 21.75
N ILE A 32 -9.83 4.68 20.61
CA ILE A 32 -9.73 5.45 19.36
C ILE A 32 -10.84 6.50 19.32
N GLY A 33 -10.44 7.76 19.28
CA GLY A 33 -11.37 8.90 19.30
C GLY A 33 -12.42 8.86 18.19
N ASP A 34 -13.58 9.39 18.48
CA ASP A 34 -14.71 9.38 17.56
C ASP A 34 -14.45 10.14 16.25
N GLU A 35 -13.60 11.15 16.27
CA GLU A 35 -13.24 11.89 15.04
C GLU A 35 -12.32 11.10 14.09
N GLU A 36 -11.76 9.97 14.53
CA GLU A 36 -10.91 9.13 13.67
C GLU A 36 -11.74 8.13 12.88
N VAL A 37 -11.49 8.05 11.58
CA VAL A 37 -11.98 6.93 10.76
C VAL A 37 -11.22 5.68 11.18
N LEU A 38 -11.95 4.66 11.61
CA LEU A 38 -11.40 3.37 12.04
C LEU A 38 -11.67 2.31 10.98
N LEU A 39 -10.62 1.60 10.56
CA LEU A 39 -10.69 0.44 9.67
C LEU A 39 -10.04 -0.73 10.41
N LEU A 40 -10.76 -1.83 10.55
CA LEU A 40 -10.24 -3.07 11.12
C LEU A 40 -10.30 -4.15 10.03
N GLY A 41 -9.19 -4.82 9.78
CA GLY A 41 -9.12 -5.88 8.78
C GLY A 41 -8.26 -7.04 9.24
N GLY A 42 -8.65 -8.26 8.85
CA GLY A 42 -7.87 -9.45 9.16
C GLY A 42 -8.66 -10.74 9.11
N ASP A 43 -7.97 -11.82 9.47
CA ASP A 43 -8.55 -13.15 9.60
C ASP A 43 -9.12 -13.29 11.02
N LEU A 44 -10.44 -13.36 11.10
CA LEU A 44 -11.16 -13.47 12.38
C LEU A 44 -11.61 -14.89 12.68
N ASN A 45 -11.21 -15.87 11.86
CA ASN A 45 -11.38 -17.31 12.09
C ASN A 45 -12.82 -17.73 12.43
N GLY A 46 -13.83 -17.00 11.90
CA GLY A 46 -15.24 -17.29 12.15
C GLY A 46 -16.12 -17.05 10.92
N HIS A 47 -17.28 -17.70 10.85
CA HIS A 47 -18.24 -17.56 9.76
C HIS A 47 -19.44 -16.73 10.22
N VAL A 48 -19.57 -15.51 9.74
CA VAL A 48 -20.71 -14.63 10.08
C VAL A 48 -22.01 -15.07 9.37
N GLY A 49 -21.86 -15.81 8.25
CA GLY A 49 -23.01 -16.36 7.50
C GLY A 49 -23.68 -15.33 6.60
N GLU A 50 -24.76 -15.77 5.96
CA GLU A 50 -25.61 -14.94 5.10
C GLU A 50 -26.70 -14.23 5.90
N GLU A 51 -27.16 -14.86 6.98
CA GLU A 51 -28.25 -14.38 7.81
C GLU A 51 -27.82 -13.21 8.68
N ARG A 52 -28.66 -12.16 8.71
CA ARG A 52 -28.40 -10.96 9.50
C ARG A 52 -29.29 -10.81 10.72
N GLU A 53 -30.14 -11.81 11.00
CA GLU A 53 -31.07 -11.74 12.12
C GLU A 53 -30.34 -11.45 13.44
N GLY A 54 -30.85 -10.48 14.19
CA GLY A 54 -30.23 -9.95 15.40
C GLY A 54 -29.14 -8.89 15.16
N PHE A 55 -28.58 -8.81 13.93
CA PHE A 55 -27.43 -7.94 13.61
C PHE A 55 -27.67 -7.05 12.39
N ASN A 56 -28.92 -6.70 12.07
CA ASN A 56 -29.31 -5.94 10.88
C ASN A 56 -28.61 -4.60 10.71
N ARG A 57 -28.09 -4.01 11.80
CA ARG A 57 -27.41 -2.70 11.77
C ARG A 57 -25.96 -2.80 11.35
N TRP A 58 -25.33 -3.96 11.54
CA TRP A 58 -23.88 -4.19 11.36
C TRP A 58 -23.58 -5.17 10.23
N HIS A 59 -24.49 -6.14 10.00
CA HIS A 59 -24.43 -7.13 8.92
C HIS A 59 -25.36 -6.75 7.78
N GLY A 60 -24.82 -6.68 6.55
CA GLY A 60 -25.57 -6.20 5.37
C GLY A 60 -26.47 -7.26 4.70
N GLY A 61 -26.35 -8.53 5.09
CA GLY A 61 -27.14 -9.63 4.54
C GLY A 61 -26.53 -10.32 3.30
N TYR A 62 -25.28 -10.01 2.95
CA TYR A 62 -24.60 -10.61 1.80
C TYR A 62 -23.29 -11.28 2.22
N GLY A 63 -23.35 -12.10 3.27
CA GLY A 63 -22.22 -12.91 3.71
C GLY A 63 -22.13 -14.23 2.94
N TYR A 64 -21.44 -15.22 3.49
CA TYR A 64 -21.21 -16.52 2.86
C TYR A 64 -21.46 -17.65 3.85
N GLY A 65 -22.30 -18.58 3.48
CA GLY A 65 -22.56 -19.80 4.23
C GLY A 65 -23.38 -19.61 5.50
N MET A 66 -23.20 -20.53 6.44
CA MET A 66 -23.91 -20.53 7.72
C MET A 66 -23.07 -19.90 8.82
N ARG A 67 -23.72 -19.24 9.77
CA ARG A 67 -23.09 -18.69 10.97
C ARG A 67 -22.62 -19.82 11.89
N ASN A 68 -21.43 -19.69 12.44
CA ASN A 68 -20.92 -20.56 13.51
C ASN A 68 -20.72 -19.75 14.80
N GLU A 69 -20.27 -20.40 15.86
CA GLU A 69 -20.05 -19.79 17.18
C GLU A 69 -19.02 -18.65 17.11
N GLU A 70 -17.93 -18.83 16.41
CA GLU A 70 -16.91 -17.79 16.21
C GLU A 70 -17.45 -16.61 15.42
N GLY A 71 -18.27 -16.87 14.40
CA GLY A 71 -18.97 -15.84 13.62
C GLY A 71 -19.96 -15.05 14.47
N GLN A 72 -20.61 -15.72 15.42
CA GLN A 72 -21.48 -15.06 16.40
C GLN A 72 -20.68 -14.07 17.26
N ARG A 73 -19.49 -14.46 17.77
CA ARG A 73 -18.57 -13.58 18.52
C ARG A 73 -18.13 -12.37 17.71
N ILE A 74 -17.84 -12.57 16.41
CA ILE A 74 -17.50 -11.48 15.47
C ILE A 74 -18.66 -10.47 15.39
N LEU A 75 -19.89 -10.96 15.28
CA LEU A 75 -21.07 -10.10 15.17
C LEU A 75 -21.35 -9.36 16.48
N GLU A 76 -21.16 -10.01 17.62
CA GLU A 76 -21.28 -9.40 18.95
C GLU A 76 -20.25 -8.29 19.14
N PHE A 77 -18.99 -8.56 18.82
CA PHE A 77 -17.92 -7.55 18.82
C PHE A 77 -18.28 -6.36 17.89
N ALA A 78 -18.76 -6.67 16.68
CA ALA A 78 -19.19 -5.63 15.73
C ALA A 78 -20.32 -4.76 16.31
N ALA A 79 -21.25 -5.39 17.02
CA ALA A 79 -22.40 -4.69 17.63
C ALA A 79 -21.95 -3.79 18.80
N VAL A 80 -21.13 -4.31 19.71
CA VAL A 80 -20.62 -3.56 20.89
C VAL A 80 -19.74 -2.38 20.45
N SER A 81 -18.89 -2.59 19.43
CA SER A 81 -17.97 -1.56 18.92
C SER A 81 -18.61 -0.65 17.84
N ASP A 82 -19.87 -0.83 17.52
CA ASP A 82 -20.65 -0.15 16.44
C ASP A 82 -19.92 -0.17 15.10
N LEU A 83 -19.42 -1.36 14.71
CA LEU A 83 -18.68 -1.58 13.45
C LEU A 83 -19.57 -2.34 12.45
N ILE A 84 -19.62 -1.90 11.21
CA ILE A 84 -20.25 -2.66 10.13
C ILE A 84 -19.21 -3.61 9.50
N ILE A 85 -19.66 -4.81 9.11
CA ILE A 85 -18.86 -5.80 8.40
C ILE A 85 -18.96 -5.49 6.90
N ALA A 86 -17.91 -4.90 6.34
CA ALA A 86 -17.91 -4.37 4.95
C ALA A 86 -18.17 -5.45 3.90
N ASN A 87 -17.64 -6.65 4.12
CA ASN A 87 -17.83 -7.80 3.21
C ASN A 87 -19.31 -8.10 2.95
N THR A 88 -20.15 -7.91 3.96
CA THR A 88 -21.58 -8.27 3.92
C THR A 88 -22.48 -7.17 3.38
N GLN A 89 -21.92 -5.98 3.09
CA GLN A 89 -22.72 -4.82 2.68
C GLN A 89 -23.10 -4.83 1.18
N PHE A 90 -22.47 -5.71 0.39
CA PHE A 90 -22.62 -5.70 -1.07
C PHE A 90 -22.95 -7.09 -1.61
N ARG A 91 -23.96 -7.16 -2.46
CA ARG A 91 -24.29 -8.40 -3.19
C ARG A 91 -23.15 -8.74 -4.15
N LYS A 92 -22.55 -9.91 -3.99
CA LYS A 92 -21.42 -10.38 -4.81
C LYS A 92 -21.63 -11.83 -5.25
N ARG A 93 -20.95 -12.24 -6.31
CA ARG A 93 -20.86 -13.66 -6.67
C ARG A 93 -20.00 -14.38 -5.63
N LYS A 94 -20.25 -15.67 -5.42
CA LYS A 94 -19.53 -16.53 -4.47
C LYS A 94 -18.02 -16.34 -4.53
N SER A 95 -17.43 -16.34 -5.73
CA SER A 95 -15.98 -16.18 -5.92
C SER A 95 -15.41 -14.86 -5.39
N HIS A 96 -16.27 -13.87 -5.17
CA HIS A 96 -15.87 -12.55 -4.61
C HIS A 96 -16.20 -12.44 -3.11
N LEU A 97 -16.73 -13.52 -2.49
CA LEU A 97 -17.03 -13.60 -1.05
C LEU A 97 -16.03 -14.50 -0.32
N VAL A 98 -15.64 -15.62 -0.94
CA VAL A 98 -14.74 -16.63 -0.36
C VAL A 98 -13.35 -16.04 -0.16
N THR A 99 -12.91 -15.95 1.10
CA THR A 99 -11.58 -15.42 1.45
C THR A 99 -10.55 -16.53 1.67
N PHE A 100 -11.00 -17.74 1.98
CA PHE A 100 -10.16 -18.90 2.29
C PHE A 100 -10.63 -20.12 1.51
N ALA A 101 -9.69 -20.89 0.94
CA ALA A 101 -9.99 -22.13 0.24
C ALA A 101 -8.88 -23.16 0.49
N SER A 102 -9.22 -24.30 1.06
CA SER A 102 -8.27 -25.38 1.36
C SER A 102 -8.97 -26.73 1.30
N GLY A 103 -8.33 -27.73 0.66
CA GLY A 103 -8.84 -29.09 0.61
C GLY A 103 -10.25 -29.22 0.04
N GLY A 104 -10.63 -28.38 -0.91
CA GLY A 104 -11.99 -28.37 -1.48
C GLY A 104 -13.04 -27.67 -0.63
N ARG A 105 -12.68 -27.19 0.56
CA ARG A 105 -13.54 -26.39 1.43
C ARG A 105 -13.31 -24.89 1.16
N GLU A 106 -14.39 -24.14 1.20
CA GLU A 106 -14.38 -22.69 0.98
C GLU A 106 -15.02 -21.97 2.17
N ALA A 107 -14.46 -20.84 2.56
CA ALA A 107 -14.90 -20.07 3.73
C ALA A 107 -14.73 -18.58 3.54
N GLN A 108 -15.50 -17.79 4.30
CA GLN A 108 -15.28 -16.37 4.48
C GLN A 108 -14.91 -16.15 5.94
N ILE A 109 -13.64 -15.95 6.21
CA ILE A 109 -13.06 -15.79 7.56
C ILE A 109 -12.25 -14.49 7.69
N ASP A 110 -11.88 -13.88 6.57
CA ASP A 110 -11.23 -12.58 6.54
C ASP A 110 -12.28 -11.49 6.35
N PHE A 111 -12.22 -10.45 7.15
CA PHE A 111 -13.19 -9.36 7.13
C PHE A 111 -12.53 -8.00 7.14
N TRP A 112 -13.21 -7.04 6.53
CA TRP A 112 -13.01 -5.62 6.77
C TRP A 112 -14.19 -5.09 7.57
N MET A 113 -13.88 -4.28 8.57
CA MET A 113 -14.88 -3.58 9.38
C MET A 113 -14.55 -2.10 9.45
N LEU A 114 -15.57 -1.27 9.59
CA LEU A 114 -15.42 0.17 9.79
C LEU A 114 -16.59 0.67 10.66
N ARG A 115 -16.42 1.82 11.31
CA ARG A 115 -17.48 2.38 12.15
C ARG A 115 -18.75 2.62 11.32
N ARG A 116 -19.89 2.24 11.87
CA ARG A 116 -21.20 2.34 11.17
C ARG A 116 -21.49 3.77 10.71
N ARG A 117 -21.11 4.79 11.48
CA ARG A 117 -21.26 6.21 11.10
C ARG A 117 -20.46 6.55 9.82
N ASP A 118 -19.36 5.84 9.54
CA ASP A 118 -18.51 6.04 8.38
C ASP A 118 -18.95 5.20 7.17
N ARG A 119 -20.10 4.54 7.25
CA ARG A 119 -20.63 3.69 6.17
C ARG A 119 -20.67 4.41 4.81
N ASN A 120 -20.92 5.69 4.82
CA ASN A 120 -21.02 6.52 3.61
C ASN A 120 -19.71 6.62 2.81
N ILE A 121 -18.55 6.37 3.45
CA ILE A 121 -17.26 6.35 2.72
C ILE A 121 -17.00 4.98 2.08
N LEU A 122 -17.73 3.93 2.46
CA LEU A 122 -17.54 2.57 1.93
C LEU A 122 -18.16 2.47 0.54
N VAL A 123 -17.34 2.21 -0.47
CA VAL A 123 -17.74 2.12 -1.89
C VAL A 123 -17.93 0.67 -2.31
N ASP A 124 -17.02 -0.22 -1.89
CA ASP A 124 -17.06 -1.63 -2.27
C ASP A 124 -16.20 -2.46 -1.32
N ALA A 125 -16.54 -3.74 -1.18
CA ALA A 125 -15.69 -4.75 -0.53
C ALA A 125 -15.84 -6.06 -1.29
N LYS A 126 -14.71 -6.67 -1.66
CA LYS A 126 -14.73 -7.92 -2.45
C LYS A 126 -13.39 -8.63 -2.41
N VAL A 127 -13.46 -9.93 -2.58
CA VAL A 127 -12.30 -10.79 -2.81
C VAL A 127 -11.85 -10.67 -4.27
N ILE A 128 -10.55 -10.73 -4.51
CA ILE A 128 -9.96 -10.86 -5.85
C ILE A 128 -9.56 -12.34 -6.04
N PRO A 129 -10.36 -13.14 -6.73
CA PRO A 129 -10.16 -14.61 -6.74
C PRO A 129 -8.87 -15.05 -7.43
N SER A 130 -8.30 -14.23 -8.32
CA SER A 130 -7.08 -14.55 -9.05
C SER A 130 -5.80 -14.24 -8.28
N ASP A 131 -5.90 -13.52 -7.17
CA ASP A 131 -4.75 -13.08 -6.39
C ASP A 131 -4.79 -13.71 -4.98
N HIS A 132 -3.89 -14.64 -4.74
CA HIS A 132 -3.70 -15.29 -3.45
C HIS A 132 -2.61 -14.55 -2.67
N VAL A 133 -2.97 -14.05 -1.51
CA VAL A 133 -2.01 -13.39 -0.58
C VAL A 133 -1.13 -14.44 0.09
N ALA A 134 -1.75 -15.59 0.44
CA ALA A 134 -1.09 -16.76 1.00
C ALA A 134 -1.56 -18.01 0.24
N ALA A 135 -1.05 -19.18 0.61
CA ALA A 135 -1.38 -20.44 -0.09
C ALA A 135 -2.88 -20.71 -0.14
N GLN A 136 -3.60 -20.36 0.91
CA GLN A 136 -5.02 -20.68 1.09
C GLN A 136 -5.92 -19.44 1.10
N HIS A 137 -5.37 -18.23 1.36
CA HIS A 137 -6.15 -16.99 1.45
C HIS A 137 -6.14 -16.22 0.14
N HIS A 138 -7.29 -15.69 -0.22
CA HIS A 138 -7.48 -14.78 -1.35
C HIS A 138 -7.38 -13.32 -0.88
N LEU A 139 -6.96 -12.44 -1.78
CA LEU A 139 -6.84 -11.01 -1.48
C LEU A 139 -8.22 -10.37 -1.29
N LEU A 140 -8.51 -9.92 -0.09
CA LEU A 140 -9.72 -9.14 0.23
C LEU A 140 -9.42 -7.64 0.10
N VAL A 141 -10.20 -6.94 -0.70
CA VAL A 141 -10.02 -5.51 -0.99
C VAL A 141 -11.27 -4.73 -0.56
N MET A 142 -11.05 -3.62 0.15
CA MET A 142 -12.09 -2.65 0.46
C MET A 142 -11.78 -1.33 -0.25
N ALA A 143 -12.77 -0.76 -0.93
CA ALA A 143 -12.66 0.53 -1.61
C ALA A 143 -13.40 1.60 -0.80
N LEU A 144 -12.70 2.69 -0.52
CA LEU A 144 -13.24 3.81 0.25
C LEU A 144 -13.16 5.12 -0.54
N LYS A 145 -14.19 5.94 -0.42
CA LYS A 145 -14.19 7.32 -0.94
C LYS A 145 -13.89 8.28 0.22
N ILE A 146 -12.62 8.50 0.47
CA ILE A 146 -12.18 9.42 1.52
C ILE A 146 -11.98 10.80 0.90
N SER A 147 -12.83 11.75 1.29
CA SER A 147 -12.65 13.17 0.98
C SER A 147 -11.60 13.70 1.95
N SER A 148 -10.35 13.60 1.59
CA SER A 148 -9.35 14.38 2.30
C SER A 148 -9.67 15.85 2.02
N PRO A 149 -9.88 16.69 3.04
CA PRO A 149 -9.84 18.13 2.79
C PRO A 149 -8.49 18.37 2.10
N ARG A 150 -8.53 18.87 0.88
CA ARG A 150 -7.32 19.34 0.22
C ARG A 150 -6.63 20.26 1.21
N LYS A 151 -5.64 19.75 1.91
CA LYS A 151 -4.64 20.63 2.49
C LYS A 151 -4.10 21.38 1.29
N THR A 152 -4.61 22.58 1.07
CA THR A 152 -3.91 23.56 0.27
C THR A 152 -2.55 23.67 0.96
N ARG A 153 -1.62 22.85 0.52
CA ARG A 153 -0.22 23.09 0.84
C ARG A 153 0.00 24.52 0.43
N PRO A 154 0.39 25.39 1.36
CA PRO A 154 0.74 26.74 0.95
C PRO A 154 1.67 26.55 -0.24
N ARG A 155 1.30 27.11 -1.36
CA ARG A 155 2.17 27.15 -2.53
C ARG A 155 3.48 27.72 -2.01
N THR A 156 4.43 26.86 -1.81
CA THR A 156 5.80 27.31 -1.62
C THR A 156 6.19 27.86 -2.98
N ASP A 157 6.05 29.15 -3.12
CA ASP A 157 6.51 29.88 -4.31
C ASP A 157 8.05 29.89 -4.43
N THR A 158 8.73 29.16 -3.55
CA THR A 158 10.18 28.97 -3.62
C THR A 158 10.50 28.04 -4.80
N LEU A 159 10.79 28.66 -5.89
CA LEU A 159 11.36 28.01 -7.06
C LEU A 159 12.72 27.40 -6.63
N ARG A 160 12.83 26.09 -6.75
CA ARG A 160 14.08 25.37 -6.41
C ARG A 160 14.90 25.13 -7.68
N ILE A 161 16.22 25.26 -7.57
CA ILE A 161 17.14 24.93 -8.68
C ILE A 161 17.04 23.42 -8.97
N LYS A 162 17.07 23.04 -10.24
CA LYS A 162 16.98 21.65 -10.69
C LYS A 162 18.32 20.91 -10.52
N TRP A 163 18.80 20.78 -9.29
CA TRP A 163 20.10 20.17 -8.96
C TRP A 163 20.32 18.77 -9.56
N TRP A 164 19.25 18.05 -9.87
CA TRP A 164 19.36 16.72 -10.50
C TRP A 164 19.93 16.78 -11.91
N LYS A 165 19.88 17.93 -12.59
CA LYS A 165 20.50 18.15 -13.90
C LYS A 165 22.00 18.43 -13.82
N LEU A 166 22.55 18.68 -12.62
CA LEU A 166 23.95 19.00 -12.46
C LEU A 166 24.86 17.91 -13.01
N ARG A 167 24.48 16.64 -12.83
CA ARG A 167 25.24 15.49 -13.31
C ARG A 167 25.40 15.49 -14.84
N GLU A 168 24.34 15.90 -15.56
CA GLU A 168 24.31 15.97 -17.02
C GLU A 168 24.96 17.25 -17.58
N GLN A 169 24.96 18.33 -16.80
CA GLN A 169 25.40 19.64 -17.22
C GLN A 169 26.71 20.09 -16.55
N LYS A 170 27.44 19.16 -15.95
CA LYS A 170 28.65 19.47 -15.18
C LYS A 170 29.70 20.21 -16.02
N ASP A 171 29.90 19.79 -17.25
CA ASP A 171 30.90 20.36 -18.16
C ASP A 171 30.57 21.78 -18.62
N ASN A 172 29.31 22.19 -18.52
CA ASN A 172 28.87 23.55 -18.83
C ASN A 172 28.89 24.46 -17.59
N VAL A 173 28.63 23.90 -16.42
CA VAL A 173 28.51 24.68 -15.17
C VAL A 173 29.87 25.23 -14.72
N LEU A 174 30.90 24.40 -14.73
CA LEU A 174 32.22 24.77 -14.19
C LEU A 174 32.91 25.90 -14.99
N PRO A 175 33.00 25.82 -16.33
CA PRO A 175 33.59 26.93 -17.11
C PRO A 175 32.80 28.23 -16.96
N THR A 176 31.46 28.16 -16.94
CA THR A 176 30.61 29.33 -16.77
C THR A 176 30.84 29.99 -15.40
N LEU A 177 30.99 29.20 -14.35
CA LEU A 177 31.31 29.73 -13.01
C LEU A 177 32.67 30.42 -13.01
N LEU A 178 33.67 29.80 -13.59
CA LEU A 178 35.04 30.34 -13.66
C LEU A 178 35.09 31.65 -14.46
N SER A 179 34.35 31.73 -15.56
CA SER A 179 34.32 32.96 -16.41
C SER A 179 33.59 34.15 -15.75
N CYS A 180 32.69 33.84 -14.82
CA CYS A 180 31.88 34.87 -14.13
C CYS A 180 32.52 35.37 -12.83
N LEU A 181 33.59 34.75 -12.37
CA LEU A 181 34.29 35.18 -11.15
C LEU A 181 35.30 36.30 -11.52
N THR A 182 34.99 37.51 -11.14
CA THR A 182 35.88 38.64 -11.30
C THR A 182 36.85 38.75 -10.13
N PRO A 183 38.08 39.33 -10.33
CA PRO A 183 38.96 39.61 -9.21
C PRO A 183 38.27 40.47 -8.13
N LEU A 184 38.54 40.14 -6.90
CA LEU A 184 37.89 40.74 -5.74
C LEU A 184 38.85 41.69 -5.04
N ASP A 185 39.06 42.89 -5.65
CA ASP A 185 39.97 43.90 -5.11
C ASP A 185 39.26 44.80 -4.12
N GLU A 186 39.93 45.19 -3.06
CA GLU A 186 39.56 46.26 -2.10
C GLU A 186 38.17 46.18 -1.42
N ARG A 187 37.42 45.11 -1.57
CA ARG A 187 36.07 44.96 -0.98
C ARG A 187 36.14 44.23 0.36
N THR A 188 35.17 44.48 1.23
CA THR A 188 35.04 43.75 2.48
C THR A 188 34.75 42.28 2.23
N ILE A 189 35.12 41.41 3.15
CA ILE A 189 34.88 39.96 3.08
C ILE A 189 33.39 39.65 2.84
N GLU A 190 32.51 40.39 3.47
CA GLU A 190 31.05 40.24 3.35
C GLU A 190 30.56 40.53 1.92
N GLU A 191 31.08 41.63 1.34
CA GLU A 191 30.75 42.00 -0.04
C GLU A 191 31.27 41.01 -1.04
N GLN A 192 32.51 40.53 -0.85
CA GLN A 192 33.11 39.49 -1.69
C GLN A 192 32.27 38.18 -1.64
N TRP A 193 31.87 37.74 -0.43
CA TRP A 193 31.04 36.57 -0.24
C TRP A 193 29.67 36.71 -0.93
N ASN A 194 29.04 37.84 -0.81
CA ASN A 194 27.72 38.12 -1.42
C ASN A 194 27.80 38.12 -2.96
N ILE A 195 28.86 38.65 -3.53
CA ILE A 195 29.10 38.67 -4.99
C ILE A 195 29.30 37.22 -5.48
N ILE A 196 30.21 36.46 -4.83
CA ILE A 196 30.51 35.07 -5.19
C ILE A 196 29.23 34.23 -5.13
N THR A 197 28.50 34.25 -4.01
CA THR A 197 27.29 33.47 -3.82
C THR A 197 26.20 33.83 -4.81
N LYS A 198 26.04 35.11 -5.11
CA LYS A 198 25.07 35.58 -6.11
C LYS A 198 25.44 35.13 -7.52
N THR A 199 26.69 35.30 -7.92
CA THR A 199 27.21 34.90 -9.24
C THR A 199 27.09 33.40 -9.44
N MET A 200 27.50 32.60 -8.45
CA MET A 200 27.34 31.14 -8.47
C MET A 200 25.88 30.74 -8.63
N LYS A 201 24.99 31.35 -7.85
CA LYS A 201 23.55 31.04 -7.88
C LYS A 201 22.92 31.39 -9.22
N ASP A 202 23.24 32.57 -9.75
CA ASP A 202 22.67 33.07 -11.02
C ASP A 202 23.16 32.23 -12.22
N SER A 203 24.45 31.87 -12.25
CA SER A 203 25.04 30.98 -13.28
C SER A 203 24.41 29.61 -13.25
N VAL A 204 24.29 29.01 -12.06
CA VAL A 204 23.66 27.68 -11.89
C VAL A 204 22.20 27.73 -12.28
N VAL A 205 21.46 28.78 -11.93
CA VAL A 205 20.07 28.97 -12.31
C VAL A 205 19.91 29.08 -13.84
N GLY A 206 20.81 29.80 -14.49
CA GLY A 206 20.83 29.95 -15.95
C GLY A 206 20.94 28.61 -16.67
N ILE A 207 21.85 27.76 -16.20
CA ILE A 207 22.14 26.45 -16.86
C ILE A 207 21.12 25.38 -16.46
N LEU A 208 20.88 25.19 -15.15
CA LEU A 208 20.03 24.10 -14.65
C LEU A 208 18.53 24.44 -14.70
N GLY A 209 18.19 25.72 -14.65
CA GLY A 209 16.81 26.20 -14.57
C GLY A 209 16.19 25.99 -13.18
N LYS A 210 15.01 26.54 -12.98
CA LYS A 210 14.21 26.41 -11.75
C LYS A 210 13.01 25.48 -11.96
N THR A 211 12.51 24.87 -10.90
CA THR A 211 11.29 24.05 -10.90
C THR A 211 10.06 24.97 -11.14
N SER A 212 9.05 24.43 -11.82
CA SER A 212 7.76 25.10 -11.90
C SER A 212 6.96 24.83 -10.62
N PRO A 213 6.24 25.80 -10.07
CA PRO A 213 5.36 25.55 -8.93
C PRO A 213 4.29 24.51 -9.27
N GLY A 214 4.06 23.55 -8.40
CA GLY A 214 2.90 22.66 -8.46
C GLY A 214 3.03 21.34 -9.22
N LYS A 215 4.22 20.95 -9.69
CA LYS A 215 4.40 19.61 -10.29
C LYS A 215 5.32 18.72 -9.44
N THR A 216 4.74 18.05 -8.44
CA THR A 216 5.40 16.91 -7.79
C THR A 216 4.66 15.63 -8.14
N LYS A 217 4.87 15.11 -9.33
CA LYS A 217 4.62 13.67 -9.56
C LYS A 217 5.97 12.96 -9.46
N ILE A 218 6.25 12.43 -8.28
CA ILE A 218 7.22 11.35 -8.18
C ILE A 218 6.42 10.07 -8.49
N GLU A 219 6.46 9.64 -9.70
CA GLU A 219 6.04 8.27 -10.02
C GLU A 219 7.05 7.35 -9.33
N LYS A 220 6.63 6.79 -8.22
CA LYS A 220 7.34 5.66 -7.64
C LYS A 220 7.02 4.44 -8.51
N ALA A 221 7.68 4.33 -9.64
CA ALA A 221 7.67 3.08 -10.38
C ALA A 221 8.16 1.98 -9.43
N THR A 222 7.35 0.98 -9.24
CA THR A 222 7.73 -0.17 -8.43
C THR A 222 8.93 -0.83 -9.13
N TRP A 223 10.09 -0.79 -8.50
CA TRP A 223 11.38 -1.15 -9.10
C TRP A 223 11.44 -2.56 -9.73
N TRP A 224 10.59 -3.50 -9.27
CA TRP A 224 10.50 -4.86 -9.82
C TRP A 224 9.38 -4.99 -10.88
N TRP A 225 8.61 -3.92 -11.15
CA TRP A 225 7.46 -3.92 -12.05
C TRP A 225 7.91 -3.54 -13.48
N ASN A 226 8.75 -4.38 -14.06
CA ASN A 226 9.26 -4.19 -15.43
C ASN A 226 8.28 -4.73 -16.48
N GLU A 227 8.56 -4.51 -17.76
CA GLU A 227 7.71 -4.90 -18.88
C GLU A 227 7.49 -6.42 -18.94
N GLU A 228 8.52 -7.20 -18.64
CA GLU A 228 8.48 -8.66 -18.61
C GLU A 228 7.49 -9.16 -17.56
N VAL A 229 7.58 -8.65 -16.32
CA VAL A 229 6.65 -8.99 -15.23
C VAL A 229 5.22 -8.58 -15.59
N GLN A 230 5.05 -7.40 -16.19
CA GLN A 230 3.74 -6.91 -16.62
C GLN A 230 3.10 -7.83 -17.66
N SER A 231 3.85 -8.28 -18.66
CA SER A 231 3.34 -9.16 -19.72
C SER A 231 2.92 -10.52 -19.15
N ILE A 232 3.75 -11.12 -18.28
CA ILE A 232 3.45 -12.41 -17.65
C ILE A 232 2.21 -12.32 -16.76
N ILE A 233 2.06 -11.22 -16.02
CA ILE A 233 0.86 -10.99 -15.17
C ILE A 233 -0.39 -10.78 -16.05
N ALA A 234 -0.26 -10.07 -17.17
CA ALA A 234 -1.37 -9.90 -18.13
C ALA A 234 -1.80 -11.26 -18.69
N GLN A 235 -0.85 -12.12 -19.06
CA GLN A 235 -1.11 -13.49 -19.51
C GLN A 235 -1.83 -14.32 -18.44
N LYS A 236 -1.35 -14.30 -17.19
CA LYS A 236 -2.03 -14.97 -16.06
C LYS A 236 -3.49 -14.51 -15.93
N LYS A 237 -3.75 -13.21 -16.04
CA LYS A 237 -5.11 -12.64 -15.95
C LYS A 237 -5.99 -13.09 -17.12
N SER A 238 -5.44 -13.18 -18.33
CA SER A 238 -6.15 -13.68 -19.52
C SER A 238 -6.56 -15.15 -19.34
N MET A 239 -5.60 -16.00 -18.91
CA MET A 239 -5.89 -17.42 -18.66
C MET A 239 -6.93 -17.63 -17.56
N TYR A 240 -6.88 -16.80 -16.50
CA TYR A 240 -7.90 -16.82 -15.45
C TYR A 240 -9.29 -16.49 -16.00
N LYS A 241 -9.41 -15.42 -16.80
CA LYS A 241 -10.69 -15.00 -17.41
C LYS A 241 -11.25 -16.11 -18.31
N ARG A 242 -10.37 -16.74 -19.10
CA ARG A 242 -10.74 -17.83 -20.00
C ARG A 242 -11.29 -19.01 -19.19
N TRP A 243 -10.56 -19.48 -18.17
CA TRP A 243 -11.02 -20.56 -17.28
C TRP A 243 -12.36 -20.21 -16.59
N MET A 244 -12.52 -18.98 -16.12
CA MET A 244 -13.77 -18.54 -15.49
C MET A 244 -14.97 -18.51 -16.45
N HIS A 245 -14.70 -18.45 -17.75
CA HIS A 245 -15.75 -18.50 -18.79
C HIS A 245 -16.05 -19.94 -19.23
N THR A 246 -15.03 -20.74 -19.41
CA THR A 246 -15.16 -22.10 -19.98
C THR A 246 -15.40 -23.18 -18.91
N HIS A 247 -14.84 -23.02 -17.73
CA HIS A 247 -14.80 -24.00 -16.64
C HIS A 247 -14.14 -25.35 -17.00
N TYR A 248 -13.43 -25.43 -18.13
CA TYR A 248 -12.74 -26.66 -18.56
C TYR A 248 -11.47 -26.88 -17.74
N ALA A 249 -11.16 -28.17 -17.48
CA ALA A 249 -9.97 -28.59 -16.73
C ALA A 249 -8.67 -28.10 -17.40
N GLU A 250 -8.60 -28.15 -18.73
CA GLU A 250 -7.46 -27.71 -19.53
C GLU A 250 -7.16 -26.22 -19.30
N ASP A 251 -8.21 -25.38 -19.27
CA ASP A 251 -8.06 -23.93 -19.06
C ASP A 251 -7.66 -23.62 -17.60
N ARG A 252 -8.13 -24.45 -16.65
CA ARG A 252 -7.68 -24.38 -15.25
C ARG A 252 -6.18 -24.67 -15.15
N ASP A 253 -5.72 -25.72 -15.81
CA ASP A 253 -4.31 -26.12 -15.78
C ASP A 253 -3.42 -25.09 -16.46
N ALA A 254 -3.88 -24.49 -17.58
CA ALA A 254 -3.21 -23.38 -18.24
C ALA A 254 -3.10 -22.15 -17.29
N TYR A 255 -4.17 -21.83 -16.56
CA TYR A 255 -4.13 -20.76 -15.56
C TYR A 255 -3.14 -21.07 -14.43
N LEU A 256 -3.13 -22.32 -13.90
CA LEU A 256 -2.22 -22.72 -12.83
C LEU A 256 -0.75 -22.65 -13.28
N ALA A 257 -0.46 -23.01 -14.52
CA ALA A 257 0.87 -22.88 -15.13
C ALA A 257 1.25 -21.40 -15.22
N ALA A 258 0.38 -20.55 -15.78
CA ALA A 258 0.63 -19.11 -15.89
C ALA A 258 0.78 -18.42 -14.50
N LYS A 259 0.07 -18.93 -13.49
CA LYS A 259 0.20 -18.46 -12.08
C LYS A 259 1.59 -18.79 -11.50
N ARG A 260 2.11 -19.99 -11.78
CA ARG A 260 3.48 -20.38 -11.34
C ARG A 260 4.53 -19.51 -12.03
N GLU A 261 4.38 -19.30 -13.33
CA GLU A 261 5.28 -18.43 -14.12
C GLU A 261 5.27 -16.97 -13.58
N ALA A 262 4.10 -16.44 -13.28
CA ALA A 262 4.01 -15.08 -12.72
C ALA A 262 4.72 -14.96 -11.36
N LYS A 263 4.56 -15.96 -10.48
CA LYS A 263 5.27 -15.99 -9.20
C LYS A 263 6.78 -16.06 -9.41
N LYS A 264 7.24 -16.91 -10.33
CA LYS A 264 8.66 -17.08 -10.67
C LYS A 264 9.25 -15.78 -11.23
N ALA A 265 8.57 -15.13 -12.16
CA ALA A 265 9.03 -13.87 -12.78
C ALA A 265 9.21 -12.75 -11.74
N VAL A 266 8.24 -12.60 -10.83
CA VAL A 266 8.34 -11.61 -9.73
C VAL A 266 9.51 -11.94 -8.80
N ALA A 267 9.70 -13.22 -8.45
CA ALA A 267 10.81 -13.65 -7.59
C ALA A 267 12.17 -13.36 -8.25
N ILE A 268 12.29 -13.65 -9.54
CA ILE A 268 13.51 -13.38 -10.33
C ILE A 268 13.79 -11.88 -10.39
N ALA A 269 12.77 -11.07 -10.72
CA ALA A 269 12.93 -9.61 -10.79
C ALA A 269 13.39 -9.02 -9.45
N LYS A 270 12.83 -9.49 -8.34
CA LYS A 270 13.24 -9.08 -6.99
C LYS A 270 14.66 -9.54 -6.67
N SER A 271 14.99 -10.79 -6.95
CA SER A 271 16.32 -11.37 -6.69
C SER A 271 17.39 -10.65 -7.50
N LYS A 272 17.14 -10.36 -8.78
CA LYS A 272 18.07 -9.62 -9.66
C LYS A 272 18.39 -8.25 -9.07
N HIS A 273 17.40 -7.49 -8.66
CA HIS A 273 17.60 -6.16 -8.06
C HIS A 273 18.40 -6.24 -6.75
N TYR A 274 18.10 -7.23 -5.89
CA TYR A 274 18.87 -7.40 -4.65
C TYR A 274 20.31 -7.80 -4.94
N ARG A 275 20.54 -8.65 -5.93
CA ARG A 275 21.90 -9.02 -6.35
C ARG A 275 22.69 -7.79 -6.83
N GLU A 276 22.11 -7.00 -7.72
CA GLU A 276 22.70 -5.73 -8.20
C GLU A 276 23.00 -4.79 -7.02
N LEU A 277 22.10 -4.69 -6.05
CA LEU A 277 22.29 -3.91 -4.84
C LEU A 277 23.48 -4.45 -4.01
N TYR A 278 23.56 -5.78 -3.79
CA TYR A 278 24.66 -6.40 -3.05
C TYR A 278 26.00 -6.24 -3.76
N ASP A 279 26.03 -6.37 -5.08
CA ASP A 279 27.25 -6.17 -5.86
C ASP A 279 27.76 -4.74 -5.74
N THR A 280 26.86 -3.75 -5.70
CA THR A 280 27.25 -2.35 -5.49
C THR A 280 27.72 -2.07 -4.05
N LEU A 281 27.27 -2.83 -3.04
CA LEU A 281 27.66 -2.60 -1.63
C LEU A 281 29.17 -2.79 -1.39
N ASN A 282 29.85 -3.57 -2.22
CA ASN A 282 31.27 -3.79 -2.13
C ASN A 282 32.11 -2.66 -2.76
N THR A 283 31.46 -1.58 -3.19
CA THR A 283 32.12 -0.40 -3.79
C THR A 283 31.95 0.82 -2.88
N SER A 284 32.85 1.80 -3.05
CA SER A 284 32.74 3.10 -2.36
C SER A 284 31.42 3.81 -2.59
N GLU A 285 30.77 3.61 -3.74
CA GLU A 285 29.43 4.14 -4.03
C GLU A 285 28.35 3.38 -3.26
N GLY A 286 28.56 2.09 -3.00
CA GLY A 286 27.64 1.24 -2.26
C GLY A 286 27.49 1.67 -0.80
N GLU A 287 28.58 2.07 -0.14
CA GLU A 287 28.53 2.62 1.21
C GLU A 287 27.62 3.86 1.29
N LYS A 288 27.77 4.76 0.32
CA LYS A 288 26.95 5.98 0.22
C LYS A 288 25.47 5.64 -0.03
N LEU A 289 25.23 4.60 -0.83
CA LEU A 289 23.85 4.12 -1.13
C LEU A 289 23.22 3.51 0.12
N LEU A 290 23.96 2.68 0.86
CA LEU A 290 23.50 2.09 2.12
C LEU A 290 23.10 3.18 3.13
N TYR A 291 23.97 4.19 3.27
CA TYR A 291 23.71 5.32 4.17
C TYR A 291 22.44 6.09 3.77
N ARG A 292 22.24 6.32 2.47
CA ARG A 292 21.03 6.97 1.95
C ARG A 292 19.76 6.15 2.22
N LEU A 293 19.85 4.82 2.02
CA LEU A 293 18.72 3.91 2.28
C LEU A 293 18.38 3.85 3.77
N ALA A 294 19.41 3.76 4.63
CA ALA A 294 19.23 3.79 6.08
C ALA A 294 18.60 5.12 6.53
N LYS A 295 19.09 6.23 6.03
CA LYS A 295 18.56 7.58 6.33
C LYS A 295 17.12 7.75 5.83
N ALA A 296 16.78 7.21 4.66
CA ALA A 296 15.44 7.25 4.12
C ALA A 296 14.47 6.42 4.98
N ARG A 297 14.90 5.22 5.44
CA ARG A 297 14.12 4.37 6.33
C ARG A 297 13.92 5.03 7.71
N HIS A 298 14.98 5.61 8.27
CA HIS A 298 14.91 6.34 9.54
C HIS A 298 13.91 7.51 9.45
N ARG A 299 13.97 8.29 8.38
CA ARG A 299 13.02 9.39 8.13
C ARG A 299 11.59 8.90 7.95
N SER A 300 11.38 7.79 7.33
CA SER A 300 10.04 7.21 7.21
C SER A 300 9.50 6.62 8.53
N UNK A 301 10.41 6.34 9.24
CA UNK A 301 10.11 5.91 10.44
C UNK A 301 9.76 6.89 11.40
N SER A 302 10.36 8.00 11.43
CA SER A 302 10.09 9.12 12.34
C SER A 302 8.89 10.01 11.94
N LEU A 303 8.25 9.73 10.83
CA LEU A 303 7.03 10.39 10.35
C LEU A 303 5.76 9.56 10.59
N ARG A 304 5.87 8.46 11.32
CA ARG A 304 4.76 7.64 11.78
C ARG A 304 4.59 7.85 13.30
#